data_0c15ba800666ca43280ba7f58ed14e58
#
_entry.id   0c15ba800666ca43280ba7f58ed14e58
#
_cell.length_a   1.000
_cell.length_b   1.000
_cell.length_c   1.000
_cell.angle_alpha   90.00
_cell.angle_beta   90.00
_cell.angle_gamma   90.00
#
_symmetry.space_group_name_H-M   'P 1'
#
loop_
_entity.id
_entity.type
_entity.pdbx_description
1 polymer ?
#
loop_
_entity_poly.entity_id
_entity_poly.type
_entity_poly.pdbx_seq_one_letter_code
_entity_poly.pdbx_strand_id
1 'polypeptide(L)'
;IGAEEEKGNALVKETFPLLKECSDINFIGSVEARDIPYGVADVIVCEAFAGNIVLKLYEGVAATLLSKVKEGLMSSLRSKIGALLIKPALKQTLKSFDASQYGGAPLLGKITGREDLYHGV
;
A
#
# COMPACT_ATOMS: atom_id res chain seq x y z
N ILE A 1 12.63 -1.60 1.76
CA ILE A 1 12.24 -0.67 0.70
C ILE A 1 13.45 0.17 0.32
N GLY A 2 13.81 0.19 -0.97
CA GLY A 2 14.95 0.92 -1.53
C GLY A 2 15.42 0.28 -2.84
N ALA A 3 16.20 1.02 -3.66
CA ALA A 3 16.67 0.56 -4.96
C ALA A 3 17.94 -0.32 -4.90
N GLU A 4 18.72 -0.20 -3.85
CA GLU A 4 20.05 -0.81 -3.77
C GLU A 4 20.23 -1.55 -2.44
N GLU A 5 20.84 -2.74 -2.49
CA GLU A 5 21.07 -3.60 -1.31
C GLU A 5 21.93 -2.91 -0.23
N GLU A 6 22.84 -2.05 -0.63
CA GLU A 6 23.74 -1.34 0.29
C GLU A 6 23.13 -0.09 0.92
N LYS A 7 22.00 0.40 0.37
CA LYS A 7 21.31 1.58 0.89
C LYS A 7 20.24 1.19 1.88
N GLY A 8 20.13 1.96 2.93
CA GLY A 8 19.16 1.76 4.00
C GLY A 8 19.77 2.02 5.37
N ASN A 9 18.93 2.00 6.39
CA ASN A 9 19.36 2.07 7.78
C ASN A 9 20.02 0.74 8.23
N ALA A 10 20.57 0.71 9.44
CA ALA A 10 21.23 -0.47 9.99
C ALA A 10 20.30 -1.70 9.98
N LEU A 11 19.03 -1.52 10.34
CA LEU A 11 18.05 -2.62 10.38
C LEU A 11 17.88 -3.28 9.01
N VAL A 12 17.79 -2.49 7.93
CA VAL A 12 17.68 -3.03 6.56
C VAL A 12 18.92 -3.82 6.18
N LYS A 13 20.10 -3.28 6.47
CA LYS A 13 21.39 -3.94 6.16
C LYS A 13 21.60 -5.25 6.91
N GLU A 14 21.12 -5.34 8.13
CA GLU A 14 21.20 -6.55 8.95
C GLU A 14 20.14 -7.58 8.54
N THR A 15 18.91 -7.13 8.18
CA THR A 15 17.79 -8.03 7.86
C THR A 15 17.88 -8.60 6.44
N PHE A 16 18.40 -7.83 5.48
CA PHE A 16 18.45 -8.25 4.08
C PHE A 16 19.16 -9.59 3.84
N PRO A 17 20.38 -9.81 4.35
CA PRO A 17 21.07 -11.10 4.18
C PRO A 17 20.31 -12.25 4.84
N LEU A 18 19.66 -12.03 6.00
CA LEU A 18 18.87 -13.05 6.67
C LEU A 18 17.66 -13.49 5.83
N LEU A 19 16.98 -12.54 5.19
CA LEU A 19 15.88 -12.87 4.28
C LEU A 19 16.34 -13.56 3.01
N LYS A 20 17.53 -13.19 2.50
CA LYS A 20 18.12 -13.79 1.30
C LYS A 20 18.52 -15.25 1.52
N GLU A 21 18.94 -15.60 2.73
CA GLU A 21 19.32 -16.97 3.13
C GLU A 21 18.12 -17.84 3.51
N CYS A 22 16.93 -17.25 3.68
CA CYS A 22 15.73 -17.97 4.08
C CYS A 22 15.17 -18.79 2.90
N SER A 23 15.21 -20.10 2.99
CA SER A 23 14.73 -21.02 1.94
C SER A 23 13.21 -21.17 1.87
N ASP A 24 12.50 -20.72 2.91
CA ASP A 24 11.04 -20.92 3.05
C ASP A 24 10.23 -19.83 2.34
N ILE A 25 10.90 -18.80 1.82
CA ILE A 25 10.27 -17.70 1.12
C ILE A 25 10.88 -17.50 -0.28
N ASN A 26 10.07 -17.00 -1.20
CA ASN A 26 10.53 -16.52 -2.50
C ASN A 26 11.01 -15.07 -2.37
N PHE A 27 12.24 -14.90 -1.89
CA PHE A 27 12.81 -13.58 -1.68
C PHE A 27 13.21 -12.91 -3.01
N ILE A 28 12.53 -11.82 -3.36
CA ILE A 28 12.75 -11.08 -4.61
C ILE A 28 13.72 -9.89 -4.48
N GLY A 29 14.26 -9.64 -3.29
CA GLY A 29 15.16 -8.52 -3.03
C GLY A 29 14.47 -7.25 -2.57
N SER A 30 15.08 -6.10 -2.82
CA SER A 30 14.56 -4.80 -2.47
C SER A 30 13.50 -4.31 -3.47
N VAL A 31 12.47 -3.64 -2.96
CA VAL A 31 11.38 -3.04 -3.74
C VAL A 31 11.40 -1.53 -3.55
N GLU A 32 11.29 -0.76 -4.63
CA GLU A 32 11.12 0.68 -4.53
C GLU A 32 9.70 1.07 -4.15
N ALA A 33 9.55 2.19 -3.42
CA ALA A 33 8.23 2.65 -2.99
C ALA A 33 7.27 2.92 -4.16
N ARG A 34 7.78 3.34 -5.31
CA ARG A 34 6.98 3.56 -6.52
C ARG A 34 6.40 2.29 -7.14
N ASP A 35 7.00 1.13 -6.84
CA ASP A 35 6.59 -0.16 -7.41
C ASP A 35 5.52 -0.87 -6.56
N ILE A 36 5.35 -0.42 -5.30
CA ILE A 36 4.34 -0.97 -4.37
C ILE A 36 2.93 -1.00 -4.99
N PRO A 37 2.43 0.08 -5.62
CA PRO A 37 1.10 0.07 -6.23
C PRO A 37 0.90 -0.92 -7.37
N TYR A 38 1.99 -1.40 -7.96
CA TYR A 38 1.94 -2.38 -9.07
C TYR A 38 1.88 -3.83 -8.59
N GLY A 39 1.97 -4.07 -7.27
CA GLY A 39 1.88 -5.42 -6.72
C GLY A 39 3.06 -6.30 -7.10
N VAL A 40 4.27 -5.75 -7.13
CA VAL A 40 5.50 -6.47 -7.50
C VAL A 40 5.90 -7.54 -6.50
N ALA A 41 5.34 -7.51 -5.31
CA ALA A 41 5.54 -8.51 -4.26
C ALA A 41 4.23 -8.77 -3.52
N ASP A 42 4.01 -9.99 -3.08
CA ASP A 42 2.85 -10.38 -2.28
C ASP A 42 2.95 -9.86 -0.84
N VAL A 43 4.18 -9.79 -0.32
CA VAL A 43 4.50 -9.30 1.02
C VAL A 43 5.69 -8.36 0.95
N ILE A 44 5.54 -7.18 1.54
CA ILE A 44 6.60 -6.17 1.65
C ILE A 44 6.89 -5.91 3.12
N VAL A 45 8.10 -6.25 3.54
CA VAL A 45 8.58 -6.02 4.91
C VAL A 45 9.33 -4.69 4.97
N CYS A 46 8.96 -3.85 5.90
CA CYS A 46 9.61 -2.56 6.12
C CYS A 46 9.61 -2.20 7.61
N GLU A 47 10.42 -1.22 7.96
CA GLU A 47 10.42 -0.63 9.29
C GLU A 47 9.09 0.13 9.51
N ALA A 48 8.55 0.06 10.73
CA ALA A 48 7.21 0.54 11.06
C ALA A 48 6.98 2.03 10.71
N PHE A 49 7.96 2.88 10.98
CA PHE A 49 7.85 4.32 10.70
C PHE A 49 7.78 4.59 9.20
N ALA A 50 8.69 3.98 8.41
CA ALA A 50 8.67 4.12 6.96
C ALA A 50 7.40 3.52 6.35
N GLY A 51 6.97 2.36 6.82
CA GLY A 51 5.74 1.72 6.38
C GLY A 51 4.51 2.58 6.63
N ASN A 52 4.39 3.17 7.81
CA ASN A 52 3.28 4.06 8.13
C ASN A 52 3.28 5.33 7.26
N ILE A 53 4.44 5.93 7.00
CA ILE A 53 4.54 7.08 6.08
C ILE A 53 4.06 6.69 4.69
N VAL A 54 4.54 5.57 4.14
CA VAL A 54 4.14 5.10 2.80
C VAL A 54 2.64 4.88 2.73
N LEU A 55 2.05 4.18 3.71
CA LEU A 55 0.61 3.93 3.75
C LEU A 55 -0.20 5.23 3.81
N LYS A 56 0.11 6.12 4.74
CA LYS A 56 -0.63 7.38 4.91
C LYS A 56 -0.49 8.32 3.72
N LEU A 57 0.71 8.36 3.12
CA LEU A 57 0.91 9.12 1.89
C LEU A 57 0.10 8.53 0.73
N TYR A 58 0.13 7.20 0.56
CA TYR A 58 -0.62 6.53 -0.49
C TYR A 58 -2.13 6.75 -0.36
N GLU A 59 -2.68 6.59 0.85
CA GLU A 59 -4.09 6.88 1.15
C GLU A 59 -4.43 8.35 0.84
N GLY A 60 -3.61 9.28 1.28
CA GLY A 60 -3.80 10.72 1.07
C GLY A 60 -3.75 11.12 -0.40
N VAL A 61 -2.78 10.59 -1.15
CA VAL A 61 -2.64 10.84 -2.60
C VAL A 61 -3.83 10.25 -3.36
N ALA A 62 -4.22 9.01 -3.05
CA ALA A 62 -5.37 8.37 -3.68
C ALA A 62 -6.66 9.17 -3.44
N ALA A 63 -6.95 9.57 -2.19
CA ALA A 63 -8.12 10.37 -1.85
C ALA A 63 -8.12 11.73 -2.56
N THR A 64 -6.98 12.41 -2.59
CA THR A 64 -6.84 13.71 -3.26
C THR A 64 -7.03 13.59 -4.77
N LEU A 65 -6.44 12.59 -5.40
CA LEU A 65 -6.58 12.34 -6.83
C LEU A 65 -8.05 12.07 -7.20
N LEU A 66 -8.72 11.19 -6.45
CA LEU A 66 -10.13 10.88 -6.64
C LEU A 66 -11.03 12.11 -6.49
N SER A 67 -10.73 12.95 -5.48
CA SER A 67 -11.44 14.22 -5.28
C SER A 67 -11.27 15.16 -6.46
N LYS A 68 -10.06 15.30 -7.00
CA LYS A 68 -9.77 16.14 -8.17
C LYS A 68 -10.42 15.62 -9.45
N VAL A 69 -10.41 14.31 -9.66
CA VAL A 69 -11.13 13.68 -10.78
C VAL A 69 -12.63 13.96 -10.68
N LYS A 70 -13.23 13.79 -9.50
CA LYS A 70 -14.65 14.10 -9.26
C LYS A 70 -14.96 15.57 -9.52
N GLU A 71 -14.13 16.48 -9.06
CA GLU A 71 -14.26 17.92 -9.32
C GLU A 71 -14.28 18.21 -10.83
N GLY A 72 -13.31 17.65 -11.57
CA GLY A 72 -13.25 17.77 -13.03
C GLY A 72 -14.49 17.21 -13.75
N LEU A 73 -14.97 16.04 -13.32
CA LEU A 73 -16.17 15.41 -13.86
C LEU A 73 -17.45 16.23 -13.58
N MET A 74 -17.47 17.03 -12.53
CA MET A 74 -18.59 17.88 -12.15
C MET A 74 -18.48 19.32 -12.69
N SER A 75 -17.42 19.68 -13.40
CA SER A 75 -17.10 21.05 -13.83
C SER A 75 -18.04 21.62 -14.89
N SER A 76 -18.66 20.77 -15.74
CA SER A 76 -19.55 21.21 -16.82
C SER A 76 -20.71 20.24 -17.03
N LEU A 77 -21.76 20.66 -17.74
CA LEU A 77 -22.88 19.78 -18.11
C LEU A 77 -22.41 18.62 -18.99
N ARG A 78 -21.51 18.86 -19.93
CA ARG A 78 -20.94 17.80 -20.78
C ARG A 78 -20.18 16.79 -19.99
N SER A 79 -19.34 17.24 -19.04
CA SER A 79 -18.56 16.37 -18.14
C SER A 79 -19.47 15.54 -17.25
N LYS A 80 -20.57 16.11 -16.74
CA LYS A 80 -21.56 15.38 -15.91
C LYS A 80 -22.26 14.27 -16.69
N ILE A 81 -22.64 14.52 -17.95
CA ILE A 81 -23.23 13.48 -18.82
C ILE A 81 -22.20 12.37 -19.07
N GLY A 82 -20.96 12.72 -19.41
CA GLY A 82 -19.88 11.75 -19.54
C GLY A 82 -19.65 10.93 -18.28
N ALA A 83 -19.66 11.58 -17.11
CA ALA A 83 -19.51 10.94 -15.82
C ALA A 83 -20.62 9.91 -15.53
N LEU A 84 -21.87 10.20 -15.92
CA LEU A 84 -22.98 9.24 -15.81
C LEU A 84 -22.75 8.00 -16.65
N LEU A 85 -22.27 8.15 -17.87
CA LEU A 85 -21.97 7.04 -18.78
C LEU A 85 -20.85 6.15 -18.29
N ILE A 86 -19.77 6.73 -17.75
CA ILE A 86 -18.60 5.98 -17.28
C ILE A 86 -18.73 5.48 -15.82
N LYS A 87 -19.76 5.93 -15.08
CA LYS A 87 -19.93 5.61 -13.65
C LYS A 87 -19.83 4.11 -13.32
N PRO A 88 -20.43 3.18 -14.08
CA PRO A 88 -20.32 1.75 -13.79
C PRO A 88 -18.88 1.24 -13.89
N ALA A 89 -18.17 1.61 -14.97
CA ALA A 89 -16.78 1.24 -15.19
C ALA A 89 -15.87 1.86 -14.13
N LEU A 90 -16.06 3.14 -13.83
CA LEU A 90 -15.28 3.85 -12.82
C LEU A 90 -15.47 3.24 -11.43
N LYS A 91 -16.72 2.86 -11.07
CA LYS A 91 -16.99 2.19 -9.79
C LYS A 91 -16.27 0.85 -9.68
N GLN A 92 -16.21 0.07 -10.75
CA GLN A 92 -15.50 -1.20 -10.77
C GLN A 92 -13.99 -1.00 -10.60
N THR A 93 -13.40 -0.06 -11.33
CA THR A 93 -11.96 0.25 -11.25
C THR A 93 -11.59 0.79 -9.86
N LEU A 94 -12.39 1.72 -9.30
CA LEU A 94 -12.11 2.31 -8.00
C LEU A 94 -12.30 1.36 -6.83
N LYS A 95 -13.03 0.27 -7.02
CA LYS A 95 -13.21 -0.75 -5.99
C LYS A 95 -11.87 -1.39 -5.57
N SER A 96 -10.92 -1.48 -6.49
CA SER A 96 -9.57 -1.99 -6.19
C SER A 96 -8.73 -1.05 -5.30
N PHE A 97 -9.11 0.22 -5.15
CA PHE A 97 -8.45 1.19 -4.27
C PHE A 97 -9.15 1.35 -2.92
N ASP A 98 -10.20 0.59 -2.67
CA ASP A 98 -10.92 0.66 -1.40
C ASP A 98 -10.17 -0.13 -0.32
N ALA A 99 -9.37 0.60 0.49
CA ALA A 99 -8.60 0.05 1.58
C ALA A 99 -9.47 -0.68 2.63
N SER A 100 -10.78 -0.38 2.71
CA SER A 100 -11.69 -1.06 3.64
C SER A 100 -11.89 -2.54 3.32
N GLN A 101 -11.58 -2.97 2.09
CA GLN A 101 -11.66 -4.38 1.68
C GLN A 101 -10.47 -5.21 2.17
N TYR A 102 -9.39 -4.56 2.53
CA TYR A 102 -8.13 -5.19 2.99
C TYR A 102 -7.84 -4.88 4.46
N GLY A 103 -8.85 -4.46 5.20
CA GLY A 103 -8.72 -4.03 6.59
C GLY A 103 -8.30 -5.15 7.52
N GLY A 104 -7.25 -4.89 8.29
CA GLY A 104 -6.76 -5.70 9.38
C GLY A 104 -5.70 -6.72 8.99
N ALA A 105 -4.54 -6.64 9.64
CA ALA A 105 -3.55 -7.71 9.59
C ALA A 105 -4.01 -8.87 10.48
N PRO A 106 -4.12 -10.12 9.96
CA PRO A 106 -4.37 -11.26 10.83
C PRO A 106 -3.20 -11.44 11.79
N LEU A 107 -3.50 -11.61 13.07
CA LEU A 107 -2.48 -11.93 14.06
C LEU A 107 -2.03 -13.38 13.85
N LEU A 108 -0.85 -13.56 13.31
CA LEU A 108 -0.22 -14.87 13.16
C LEU A 108 0.65 -15.16 14.39
N GLY A 109 0.17 -16.03 15.27
CA GLY A 109 0.88 -16.49 16.44
C GLY A 109 0.42 -15.90 17.77
N LYS A 110 0.72 -16.61 18.84
CA LYS A 110 0.44 -16.21 20.20
C LYS A 110 1.56 -15.28 20.68
N ILE A 111 1.35 -13.98 20.56
CA ILE A 111 2.21 -13.02 21.24
C ILE A 111 1.71 -12.94 22.67
N THR A 112 2.52 -13.40 23.60
CA THR A 112 2.22 -13.41 25.02
C THR A 112 1.87 -12.02 25.53
N GLY A 113 0.60 -11.80 25.87
CA GLY A 113 0.17 -10.85 26.87
C GLY A 113 -0.10 -9.41 26.46
N ARG A 114 -0.30 -9.08 25.18
CA ARG A 114 -0.76 -7.74 24.78
C ARG A 114 -1.73 -7.83 23.60
N GLU A 115 -3.00 -7.95 23.93
CA GLU A 115 -4.11 -7.84 22.94
C GLU A 115 -4.39 -6.38 22.52
N ASP A 116 -3.86 -5.42 23.25
CA ASP A 116 -4.08 -3.98 23.13
C ASP A 116 -3.24 -3.28 22.03
N LEU A 117 -2.27 -3.97 21.42
CA LEU A 117 -1.39 -3.40 20.37
C LEU A 117 -1.97 -3.43 18.96
N TYR A 118 -3.17 -4.00 18.77
CA TYR A 118 -3.71 -4.29 17.42
C TYR A 118 -4.95 -3.48 17.05
N HIS A 119 -5.33 -2.52 17.85
CA HIS A 119 -6.37 -1.57 17.52
C HIS A 119 -5.75 -0.29 16.97
N GLY A 120 -5.57 -0.23 15.68
CA GLY A 120 -5.26 1.01 14.99
C GLY A 120 -4.00 1.01 14.15
N VAL A 121 -4.12 0.45 13.02
CA VAL A 121 -3.49 0.98 11.82
C VAL A 121 -4.55 1.01 10.72
#